data_2b753e43dbfb2602620441b603fb8bd8
#
_entry.id   2b753e43dbfb2602620441b603fb8bd8
#
_cell.length_a   1.000
_cell.length_b   1.000
_cell.length_c   1.000
_cell.angle_alpha   90.00
_cell.angle_beta   90.00
_cell.angle_gamma   90.00
#
_symmetry.space_group_name_H-M   'P 1'
#
loop_
_entity.id
_entity.type
_entity.pdbx_description
1 polymer ?
#
loop_
_entity_poly.entity_id
_entity_poly.type
_entity_poly.pdbx_seq_one_letter_code
_entity_poly.pdbx_strand_id
1 'polypeptide(L)'
;QVMKAGLMEVGDLFVVNKADREGADRMVEALTLELEARGVPPHSLAAPDATKGLSREGRGGNPLPAWRPVVVQTEGHRRVGVEELLGAVGRHRQAQEASGVLAVRRAARRRREFAEAVRAALESAVAGLDLSGGGAAETAARVERGELDPYTAAAAVLGDPGLVERIAEAVRRQGGL
;
A
#
# COMPACT_ATOMS: atom_id res chain seq x y z
N GLN A 1 4.50 26.79 -4.26
CA GLN A 1 3.69 25.55 -4.34
C GLN A 1 3.79 24.89 -2.98
N VAL A 2 2.66 24.78 -2.31
CA VAL A 2 2.58 24.07 -1.04
C VAL A 2 2.91 22.59 -1.32
N MET A 3 4.08 22.14 -0.87
CA MET A 3 4.37 20.70 -0.86
C MET A 3 3.24 20.01 -0.09
N LYS A 4 2.59 19.05 -0.71
CA LYS A 4 1.50 18.32 -0.05
C LYS A 4 2.10 17.56 1.14
N ALA A 5 1.83 18.03 2.35
CA ALA A 5 2.38 17.50 3.59
C ALA A 5 2.27 15.95 3.69
N GLY A 6 1.18 15.37 3.17
CA GLY A 6 0.97 13.93 3.18
C GLY A 6 1.96 13.10 2.34
N LEU A 7 2.57 13.66 1.28
CA LEU A 7 3.56 12.93 0.48
C LEU A 7 4.89 12.77 1.20
N MET A 8 5.22 13.71 2.09
CA MET A 8 6.45 13.68 2.86
C MET A 8 6.43 12.62 3.98
N GLU A 9 5.24 12.18 4.39
CA GLU A 9 5.08 11.18 5.45
C GLU A 9 5.36 9.75 5.00
N VAL A 10 5.24 9.48 3.72
CA VAL A 10 5.38 8.13 3.15
C VAL A 10 6.68 7.92 2.36
N GLY A 11 7.46 8.98 2.14
CA GLY A 11 8.70 8.90 1.35
C GLY A 11 9.87 8.40 2.18
N ASP A 12 10.52 7.34 1.71
CA ASP A 12 11.77 6.84 2.27
C ASP A 12 13.00 7.38 1.52
N LEU A 13 12.78 7.93 0.29
CA LEU A 13 13.83 8.48 -0.57
C LEU A 13 13.20 9.59 -1.43
N PHE A 14 13.82 10.74 -1.45
CA PHE A 14 13.37 11.92 -2.20
C PHE A 14 14.35 12.22 -3.31
N VAL A 15 13.82 12.48 -4.51
CA VAL A 15 14.65 12.80 -5.68
C VAL A 15 14.25 14.15 -6.24
N VAL A 16 15.20 15.08 -6.27
CA VAL A 16 15.07 16.36 -6.96
C VAL A 16 15.67 16.20 -8.35
N ASN A 17 14.79 15.94 -9.34
CA ASN A 17 15.22 15.81 -10.73
C ASN A 17 15.31 17.17 -11.40
N LYS A 18 16.09 17.24 -12.52
CA LYS A 18 16.41 18.48 -13.23
C LYS A 18 17.18 19.45 -12.33
N ALA A 19 18.18 18.94 -11.63
CA ALA A 19 19.02 19.70 -10.71
C ALA A 19 19.87 20.78 -11.41
N ASP A 20 19.92 20.75 -12.75
CA ASP A 20 20.48 21.79 -13.61
C ASP A 20 19.66 23.08 -13.66
N ARG A 21 18.41 23.05 -13.19
CA ARG A 21 17.51 24.20 -13.22
C ARG A 21 17.62 25.06 -11.98
N GLU A 22 17.46 26.39 -12.19
CA GLU A 22 17.35 27.33 -11.09
C GLU A 22 16.27 26.93 -10.08
N GLY A 23 16.62 26.97 -8.80
CA GLY A 23 15.71 26.59 -7.70
C GLY A 23 15.79 25.14 -7.25
N ALA A 24 16.56 24.28 -7.91
CA ALA A 24 16.76 22.90 -7.47
C ALA A 24 17.40 22.84 -6.07
N ASP A 25 18.43 23.65 -5.83
CA ASP A 25 19.11 23.72 -4.54
C ASP A 25 18.16 24.17 -3.41
N ARG A 26 17.32 25.16 -3.68
CA ARG A 26 16.29 25.62 -2.73
C ARG A 26 15.28 24.52 -2.41
N MET A 27 14.95 23.68 -3.39
CA MET A 27 14.06 22.52 -3.17
C MET A 27 14.72 21.49 -2.27
N VAL A 28 16.01 21.22 -2.47
CA VAL A 28 16.78 20.29 -1.62
C VAL A 28 16.86 20.83 -0.19
N GLU A 29 17.18 22.10 0.00
CA GLU A 29 17.19 22.73 1.31
C GLU A 29 15.83 22.63 2.01
N ALA A 30 14.75 22.97 1.29
CA ALA A 30 13.39 22.89 1.85
C ALA A 30 13.00 21.46 2.25
N LEU A 31 13.33 20.45 1.43
CA LEU A 31 13.10 19.04 1.76
C LEU A 31 13.92 18.61 2.99
N THR A 32 15.16 19.02 3.04
CA THR A 32 16.09 18.71 4.15
C THR A 32 15.57 19.29 5.46
N LEU A 33 15.22 20.59 5.48
CA LEU A 33 14.67 21.26 6.65
C LEU A 33 13.35 20.61 7.13
N GLU A 34 12.48 20.23 6.20
CA GLU A 34 11.22 19.58 6.53
C GLU A 34 11.45 18.19 7.17
N LEU A 35 12.42 17.42 6.68
CA LEU A 35 12.80 16.13 7.26
C LEU A 35 13.41 16.30 8.65
N GLU A 36 14.25 17.31 8.85
CA GLU A 36 14.85 17.65 10.16
C GLU A 36 13.77 18.08 11.17
N ALA A 37 12.82 18.93 10.76
CA ALA A 37 11.74 19.40 11.60
C ALA A 37 10.86 18.24 12.12
N ARG A 38 10.76 17.16 11.36
CA ARG A 38 10.06 15.92 11.76
C ARG A 38 10.87 15.00 12.67
N GLY A 39 12.07 15.42 13.09
CA GLY A 39 12.97 14.63 13.91
C GLY A 39 13.62 13.46 13.16
N VAL A 40 13.60 13.50 11.84
CA VAL A 40 14.25 12.54 10.95
C VAL A 40 15.33 13.29 10.18
N PRO A 41 16.54 13.52 10.76
CA PRO A 41 17.58 14.22 10.04
C PRO A 41 17.94 13.45 8.76
N PRO A 42 18.02 14.14 7.61
CA PRO A 42 18.38 13.52 6.34
C PRO A 42 19.80 12.95 6.43
N HIS A 43 20.00 11.83 5.73
CA HIS A 43 21.33 11.27 5.56
C HIS A 43 22.07 12.04 4.50
N SER A 44 23.19 12.64 4.85
CA SER A 44 24.15 13.11 3.85
C SER A 44 24.85 11.88 3.25
N LEU A 45 24.73 11.68 1.95
CA LEU A 45 25.40 10.59 1.24
C LEU A 45 26.93 10.75 1.19
N ALA A 46 27.43 11.91 1.61
CA ALA A 46 28.87 12.20 1.63
C ALA A 46 29.67 11.51 2.77
N ALA A 47 28.99 10.81 3.69
CA ALA A 47 29.67 10.16 4.81
C ALA A 47 29.64 8.63 4.70
N PRO A 48 30.78 7.95 4.52
CA PRO A 48 30.83 6.48 4.39
C PRO A 48 30.58 5.70 5.69
N ASP A 49 30.27 6.35 6.81
CA ASP A 49 30.27 5.71 8.14
C ASP A 49 28.98 5.91 8.95
N ALA A 50 27.85 5.86 8.28
CA ALA A 50 26.54 6.09 8.92
C ALA A 50 25.94 4.87 9.65
N THR A 51 26.70 3.81 9.87
CA THR A 51 26.24 2.61 10.63
C THR A 51 26.52 2.69 12.12
N LYS A 52 27.27 3.69 12.62
CA LYS A 52 27.54 3.88 14.04
C LYS A 52 26.54 4.85 14.68
N GLY A 53 25.56 4.30 15.34
CA GLY A 53 24.80 4.98 16.37
C GLY A 53 23.41 5.42 16.03
N LEU A 54 22.47 4.53 16.13
CA LEU A 54 21.07 4.85 16.35
C LEU A 54 20.34 3.70 17.02
N SER A 55 20.61 3.57 18.31
CA SER A 55 19.60 3.08 19.24
C SER A 55 18.89 4.31 19.79
N ARG A 56 17.81 4.72 19.17
CA ARG A 56 16.88 5.64 19.77
C ARG A 56 15.59 4.85 20.01
N GLU A 57 15.40 4.42 21.24
CA GLU A 57 14.16 3.83 21.72
C GLU A 57 13.04 4.83 21.51
N GLY A 58 12.23 4.61 20.48
CA GLY A 58 10.97 5.31 20.31
C GLY A 58 10.04 4.91 21.46
N ARG A 59 9.32 5.85 22.02
CA ARG A 59 8.23 5.60 22.98
C ARG A 59 7.26 4.62 22.34
N GLY A 60 7.31 3.33 22.71
CA GLY A 60 6.40 2.30 22.20
C GLY A 60 7.04 0.98 21.80
N GLY A 61 8.32 0.74 22.07
CA GLY A 61 8.93 -0.60 21.94
C GLY A 61 9.08 -1.14 20.51
N ASN A 62 8.84 -0.34 19.48
CA ASN A 62 9.11 -0.73 18.10
C ASN A 62 10.47 -0.15 17.69
N PRO A 63 11.48 -0.98 17.33
CA PRO A 63 12.75 -0.46 16.86
C PRO A 63 12.48 0.43 15.64
N LEU A 64 12.96 1.69 15.72
CA LEU A 64 12.88 2.60 14.58
C LEU A 64 13.55 1.94 13.38
N PRO A 65 12.99 2.06 12.17
CA PRO A 65 13.61 1.50 10.98
C PRO A 65 15.05 2.02 10.88
N ALA A 66 15.99 1.11 10.61
CA ALA A 66 17.41 1.43 10.46
C ALA A 66 17.69 2.37 9.27
N TRP A 67 16.66 2.73 8.52
CA TRP A 67 16.71 3.63 7.37
C TRP A 67 16.26 5.04 7.73
N ARG A 68 17.04 6.02 7.28
CA ARG A 68 16.67 7.45 7.31
C ARG A 68 16.40 7.93 5.90
N PRO A 69 15.36 8.73 5.68
CA PRO A 69 15.12 9.33 4.39
C PRO A 69 16.33 10.10 3.87
N VAL A 70 16.59 10.00 2.58
CA VAL A 70 17.66 10.72 1.88
C VAL A 70 17.08 11.56 0.77
N VAL A 71 17.73 12.70 0.49
CA VAL A 71 17.44 13.56 -0.66
C VAL A 71 18.59 13.42 -1.65
N VAL A 72 18.26 13.08 -2.89
CA VAL A 72 19.22 12.91 -4.00
C VAL A 72 18.88 13.88 -5.11
N GLN A 73 19.88 14.55 -5.66
CA GLN A 73 19.76 15.38 -6.86
C GLN A 73 20.06 14.56 -8.11
N THR A 74 19.29 14.77 -9.18
CA THR A 74 19.56 14.11 -10.46
C THR A 74 19.35 15.03 -11.64
N GLU A 75 20.13 14.80 -12.71
CA GLU A 75 19.92 15.37 -14.03
C GLU A 75 19.75 14.20 -15.01
N GLY A 76 18.52 13.74 -15.18
CA GLY A 76 18.24 12.50 -15.92
C GLY A 76 18.77 12.49 -17.36
N HIS A 77 18.73 13.64 -18.06
CA HIS A 77 19.19 13.77 -19.43
C HIS A 77 20.73 13.70 -19.56
N ARG A 78 21.47 14.05 -18.49
CA ARG A 78 22.95 13.99 -18.43
C ARG A 78 23.46 12.78 -17.63
N ARG A 79 22.56 12.00 -17.06
CA ARG A 79 22.86 10.86 -16.16
C ARG A 79 23.62 11.25 -14.89
N VAL A 80 23.63 12.52 -14.51
CA VAL A 80 24.25 13.00 -13.27
C VAL A 80 23.37 12.57 -12.10
N GLY A 81 23.97 12.07 -11.01
CA GLY A 81 23.26 11.64 -9.80
C GLY A 81 22.50 10.30 -9.91
N VAL A 82 22.45 9.69 -11.10
CA VAL A 82 21.70 8.43 -11.32
C VAL A 82 22.35 7.25 -10.57
N GLU A 83 23.67 7.15 -10.57
CA GLU A 83 24.39 6.10 -9.84
C GLU A 83 24.21 6.25 -8.34
N GLU A 84 24.23 7.50 -7.85
CA GLU A 84 23.98 7.82 -6.45
C GLU A 84 22.56 7.40 -6.02
N LEU A 85 21.57 7.70 -6.86
CA LEU A 85 20.18 7.28 -6.67
C LEU A 85 20.05 5.77 -6.60
N LEU A 86 20.66 5.04 -7.54
CA LEU A 86 20.64 3.57 -7.56
C LEU A 86 21.31 2.99 -6.31
N GLY A 87 22.45 3.58 -5.90
CA GLY A 87 23.13 3.23 -4.65
C GLY A 87 22.25 3.45 -3.42
N ALA A 88 21.52 4.58 -3.36
CA ALA A 88 20.59 4.88 -2.28
C ALA A 88 19.43 3.88 -2.22
N VAL A 89 18.84 3.52 -3.37
CA VAL A 89 17.81 2.49 -3.47
C VAL A 89 18.32 1.13 -2.96
N GLY A 90 19.54 0.76 -3.37
CA GLY A 90 20.18 -0.49 -2.91
C GLY A 90 20.38 -0.52 -1.39
N ARG A 91 20.91 0.56 -0.81
CA ARG A 91 21.08 0.69 0.65
C ARG A 91 19.75 0.66 1.40
N HIS A 92 18.73 1.36 0.88
CA HIS A 92 17.39 1.32 1.46
C HIS A 92 16.84 -0.11 1.51
N ARG A 93 16.95 -0.84 0.41
CA ARG A 93 16.54 -2.24 0.35
C ARG A 93 17.28 -3.10 1.37
N GLN A 94 18.59 -2.98 1.45
CA GLN A 94 19.42 -3.73 2.42
C GLN A 94 19.03 -3.41 3.87
N ALA A 95 18.79 -2.14 4.20
CA ALA A 95 18.35 -1.72 5.52
C ALA A 95 16.97 -2.32 5.88
N GLN A 96 16.04 -2.34 4.92
CA GLN A 96 14.71 -2.94 5.10
C GLN A 96 14.75 -4.46 5.23
N GLU A 97 15.67 -5.13 4.53
CA GLU A 97 15.92 -6.57 4.65
C GLU A 97 16.53 -6.89 6.02
N ALA A 98 17.57 -6.17 6.42
CA ALA A 98 18.26 -6.38 7.71
C ALA A 98 17.36 -6.12 8.92
N SER A 99 16.46 -5.13 8.85
CA SER A 99 15.50 -4.83 9.92
C SER A 99 14.28 -5.76 9.94
N GLY A 100 14.11 -6.64 8.95
CA GLY A 100 12.92 -7.50 8.81
C GLY A 100 11.65 -6.77 8.35
N VAL A 101 11.66 -5.44 8.24
CA VAL A 101 10.50 -4.62 7.83
C VAL A 101 9.99 -5.04 6.46
N LEU A 102 10.89 -5.35 5.52
CA LEU A 102 10.52 -5.78 4.18
C LEU A 102 9.72 -7.10 4.19
N ALA A 103 10.12 -8.06 5.02
CA ALA A 103 9.41 -9.33 5.18
C ALA A 103 7.98 -9.12 5.72
N VAL A 104 7.84 -8.28 6.74
CA VAL A 104 6.54 -7.93 7.35
C VAL A 104 5.64 -7.23 6.34
N ARG A 105 6.16 -6.22 5.63
CA ARG A 105 5.40 -5.48 4.59
C ARG A 105 4.94 -6.42 3.46
N ARG A 106 5.82 -7.33 2.99
CA ARG A 106 5.47 -8.33 1.97
C ARG A 106 4.40 -9.33 2.45
N ALA A 107 4.49 -9.77 3.70
CA ALA A 107 3.49 -10.65 4.28
C ALA A 107 2.13 -9.95 4.40
N ALA A 108 2.10 -8.71 4.88
CA ALA A 108 0.88 -7.91 4.98
C ALA A 108 0.25 -7.61 3.60
N ARG A 109 1.08 -7.36 2.58
CA ARG A 109 0.63 -7.19 1.19
C ARG A 109 0.00 -8.46 0.66
N ARG A 110 0.70 -9.62 0.76
CA ARG A 110 0.14 -10.91 0.30
C ARG A 110 -1.18 -11.25 1.00
N ARG A 111 -1.31 -10.94 2.29
CA ARG A 111 -2.57 -11.15 3.02
C ARG A 111 -3.70 -10.30 2.46
N ARG A 112 -3.44 -9.03 2.10
CA ARG A 112 -4.45 -8.17 1.47
C ARG A 112 -4.81 -8.67 0.07
N GLU A 113 -3.82 -8.99 -0.76
CA GLU A 113 -4.03 -9.55 -2.11
C GLU A 113 -4.85 -10.84 -2.05
N PHE A 114 -4.59 -11.72 -1.07
CA PHE A 114 -5.38 -12.91 -0.83
C PHE A 114 -6.84 -12.59 -0.46
N ALA A 115 -7.06 -11.66 0.46
CA ALA A 115 -8.41 -11.26 0.86
C ALA A 115 -9.19 -10.62 -0.31
N GLU A 116 -8.52 -9.82 -1.12
CA GLU A 116 -9.10 -9.22 -2.34
C GLU A 116 -9.44 -10.30 -3.37
N ALA A 117 -8.56 -11.27 -3.60
CA ALA A 117 -8.81 -12.38 -4.51
C ALA A 117 -10.02 -13.23 -4.06
N VAL A 118 -10.13 -13.52 -2.75
CA VAL A 118 -11.29 -14.24 -2.21
C VAL A 118 -12.57 -13.44 -2.41
N ARG A 119 -12.54 -12.12 -2.13
CA ARG A 119 -13.71 -11.25 -2.34
C ARG A 119 -14.13 -11.23 -3.80
N ALA A 120 -13.19 -11.02 -4.73
CA ALA A 120 -13.46 -11.00 -6.15
C ALA A 120 -14.04 -12.33 -6.66
N ALA A 121 -13.54 -13.46 -6.16
CA ALA A 121 -14.06 -14.78 -6.51
C ALA A 121 -15.51 -14.96 -6.04
N LEU A 122 -15.83 -14.53 -4.81
CA LEU A 122 -17.19 -14.56 -4.28
C LEU A 122 -18.14 -13.63 -5.05
N GLU A 123 -17.71 -12.40 -5.33
CA GLU A 123 -18.50 -11.43 -6.13
C GLU A 123 -18.80 -11.98 -7.52
N SER A 124 -17.79 -12.57 -8.17
CA SER A 124 -17.96 -13.20 -9.48
C SER A 124 -18.90 -14.40 -9.44
N ALA A 125 -18.79 -15.24 -8.40
CA ALA A 125 -19.67 -16.40 -8.23
C ALA A 125 -21.11 -15.95 -8.01
N VAL A 126 -21.35 -14.94 -7.17
CA VAL A 126 -22.70 -14.40 -6.92
C VAL A 126 -23.27 -13.72 -8.16
N ALA A 127 -22.48 -12.95 -8.91
CA ALA A 127 -22.91 -12.31 -10.15
C ALA A 127 -23.33 -13.32 -11.23
N GLY A 128 -22.76 -14.51 -11.23
CA GLY A 128 -23.10 -15.60 -12.15
C GLY A 128 -24.28 -16.48 -11.69
N LEU A 129 -24.85 -16.20 -10.52
CA LEU A 129 -26.01 -16.96 -10.03
C LEU A 129 -27.31 -16.49 -10.69
N ASP A 130 -28.09 -17.45 -11.17
CA ASP A 130 -29.47 -17.21 -11.52
C ASP A 130 -30.32 -17.08 -10.25
N LEU A 131 -30.69 -15.85 -9.90
CA LEU A 131 -31.57 -15.51 -8.79
C LEU A 131 -33.03 -15.40 -9.22
N SER A 132 -33.38 -15.73 -10.48
CA SER A 132 -34.74 -15.63 -11.02
C SER A 132 -35.66 -16.78 -10.58
N GLY A 133 -35.13 -17.77 -9.88
CA GLY A 133 -35.91 -18.92 -9.40
C GLY A 133 -35.97 -19.07 -7.87
N GLY A 134 -36.99 -19.76 -7.38
CA GLY A 134 -37.15 -20.13 -5.97
C GLY A 134 -37.36 -18.95 -5.00
N GLY A 135 -37.00 -19.13 -3.74
CA GLY A 135 -37.20 -18.12 -2.69
C GLY A 135 -36.46 -16.80 -2.91
N ALA A 136 -35.39 -16.80 -3.66
CA ALA A 136 -34.65 -15.57 -4.01
C ALA A 136 -35.48 -14.67 -4.94
N ALA A 137 -36.17 -15.25 -5.94
CA ALA A 137 -37.04 -14.50 -6.84
C ALA A 137 -38.23 -13.87 -6.11
N GLU A 138 -38.87 -14.63 -5.22
CA GLU A 138 -39.97 -14.11 -4.39
C GLU A 138 -39.49 -12.98 -3.46
N THR A 139 -38.34 -13.15 -2.85
CA THR A 139 -37.71 -12.11 -2.00
C THR A 139 -37.39 -10.85 -2.80
N ALA A 140 -36.83 -10.98 -4.02
CA ALA A 140 -36.56 -9.84 -4.91
C ALA A 140 -37.87 -9.12 -5.30
N ALA A 141 -38.94 -9.84 -5.65
CA ALA A 141 -40.24 -9.25 -5.96
C ALA A 141 -40.84 -8.47 -4.77
N ARG A 142 -40.60 -8.91 -3.52
CA ARG A 142 -41.03 -8.18 -2.32
C ARG A 142 -40.24 -6.89 -2.14
N VAL A 143 -38.96 -6.90 -2.45
CA VAL A 143 -38.12 -5.68 -2.43
C VAL A 143 -38.61 -4.68 -3.49
N GLU A 144 -38.90 -5.16 -4.72
CA GLU A 144 -39.41 -4.31 -5.81
C GLU A 144 -40.76 -3.65 -5.45
N ARG A 145 -41.60 -4.36 -4.70
CA ARG A 145 -42.89 -3.81 -4.22
C ARG A 145 -42.74 -2.93 -2.95
N GLY A 146 -41.52 -2.79 -2.41
CA GLY A 146 -41.25 -2.02 -1.20
C GLY A 146 -41.77 -2.68 0.10
N GLU A 147 -42.08 -3.98 0.05
CA GLU A 147 -42.59 -4.76 1.19
C GLU A 147 -41.45 -5.23 2.12
N LEU A 148 -40.21 -5.25 1.62
CA LEU A 148 -39.04 -5.69 2.33
C LEU A 148 -37.87 -4.77 1.98
N ASP A 149 -37.10 -4.36 2.99
CA ASP A 149 -35.89 -3.58 2.73
C ASP A 149 -34.78 -4.45 2.11
N PRO A 150 -33.90 -3.88 1.25
CA PRO A 150 -32.87 -4.65 0.54
C PRO A 150 -31.87 -5.38 1.44
N TYR A 151 -31.55 -4.83 2.63
CA TYR A 151 -30.58 -5.45 3.54
C TYR A 151 -31.14 -6.67 4.26
N THR A 152 -32.40 -6.59 4.71
CA THR A 152 -33.13 -7.71 5.29
C THR A 152 -33.35 -8.80 4.24
N ALA A 153 -33.70 -8.41 3.01
CA ALA A 153 -33.81 -9.33 1.88
C ALA A 153 -32.51 -10.07 1.60
N ALA A 154 -31.40 -9.35 1.51
CA ALA A 154 -30.09 -9.96 1.28
C ALA A 154 -29.72 -10.93 2.38
N ALA A 155 -29.95 -10.58 3.65
CA ALA A 155 -29.70 -11.47 4.79
C ALA A 155 -30.53 -12.75 4.72
N ALA A 156 -31.81 -12.65 4.35
CA ALA A 156 -32.69 -13.81 4.19
C ALA A 156 -32.23 -14.74 3.06
N VAL A 157 -31.86 -14.17 1.91
CA VAL A 157 -31.36 -14.91 0.75
C VAL A 157 -30.01 -15.59 1.04
N LEU A 158 -29.10 -14.91 1.72
CA LEU A 158 -27.80 -15.47 2.12
C LEU A 158 -27.93 -16.50 3.25
N GLY A 159 -29.03 -16.48 4.00
CA GLY A 159 -29.35 -17.50 5.02
C GLY A 159 -29.91 -18.79 4.44
N ASP A 160 -30.24 -18.82 3.14
CA ASP A 160 -30.73 -20.03 2.47
C ASP A 160 -29.57 -21.02 2.20
N PRO A 161 -29.56 -22.22 2.80
CA PRO A 161 -28.51 -23.23 2.60
C PRO A 161 -28.36 -23.64 1.12
N GLY A 162 -29.44 -23.68 0.37
CA GLY A 162 -29.42 -24.02 -1.05
C GLY A 162 -28.71 -22.96 -1.90
N LEU A 163 -28.82 -21.68 -1.53
CA LEU A 163 -28.05 -20.62 -2.20
C LEU A 163 -26.56 -20.73 -1.86
N VAL A 164 -26.23 -20.97 -0.61
CA VAL A 164 -24.82 -21.11 -0.16
C VAL A 164 -24.14 -22.25 -0.93
N GLU A 165 -24.83 -23.38 -1.11
CA GLU A 165 -24.30 -24.51 -1.87
C GLU A 165 -24.08 -24.17 -3.36
N ARG A 166 -25.01 -23.45 -3.99
CA ARG A 166 -24.84 -22.95 -5.38
C ARG A 166 -23.67 -21.96 -5.52
N ILE A 167 -23.48 -21.08 -4.55
CA ILE A 167 -22.29 -20.19 -4.51
C ILE A 167 -21.01 -21.03 -4.44
N ALA A 168 -20.96 -22.02 -3.55
CA ALA A 168 -19.80 -22.88 -3.39
C ALA A 168 -19.50 -23.67 -4.68
N GLU A 169 -20.50 -24.15 -5.38
CA GLU A 169 -20.34 -24.80 -6.70
C GLU A 169 -19.83 -23.83 -7.78
N ALA A 170 -20.37 -22.59 -7.82
CA ALA A 170 -19.93 -21.57 -8.76
C ALA A 170 -18.46 -21.20 -8.55
N VAL A 171 -18.03 -21.05 -7.29
CA VAL A 171 -16.62 -20.82 -6.92
C VAL A 171 -15.73 -21.98 -7.37
N ARG A 172 -16.15 -23.24 -7.14
CA ARG A 172 -15.38 -24.42 -7.58
C ARG A 172 -15.23 -24.48 -9.11
N ARG A 173 -16.28 -24.13 -9.85
CA ARG A 173 -16.23 -24.11 -11.32
C ARG A 173 -15.32 -23.04 -11.88
N GLN A 174 -15.25 -21.87 -11.24
CA GLN A 174 -14.36 -20.79 -11.65
C GLN A 174 -12.90 -21.03 -11.20
N GLY A 175 -12.72 -21.68 -10.05
CA GLY A 175 -11.41 -22.02 -9.50
C GLY A 175 -10.76 -23.26 -10.11
N GLY A 176 -11.29 -23.79 -11.22
CA GLY A 176 -10.87 -25.04 -11.88
C GLY A 176 -9.36 -25.22 -12.00
N LEU A 177 -8.77 -25.70 -10.92
CA LEU A 177 -7.47 -26.32 -10.76
C LEU A 177 -7.67 -27.81 -10.67
#